data_ebf7dfe12e82072ef3e9bcc07e360719
#
_entry.id   ebf7dfe12e82072ef3e9bcc07e360719
#
_cell.length_a   1.000
_cell.length_b   1.000
_cell.length_c   1.000
_cell.angle_alpha   90.00
_cell.angle_beta   90.00
_cell.angle_gamma   90.00
#
_symmetry.space_group_name_H-M   'P 1'
#
loop_
_entity.id
_entity.type
_entity.pdbx_description
1 polymer ?
#
loop_
_entity_poly.entity_id
_entity_poly.type
_entity_poly.pdbx_seq_one_letter_code
_entity_poly.pdbx_strand_id
1 'polypeptide(L)'
;MQQHDIPELTPDEELDRTRVLPDPVDPLEGSARLPELRPEDEPGPEEEPEVPQKPKRRGRVVRKIVKYFLFLVLAVAIVAAGGIGYLTATEYRPAYAEDAQRGNVLRDGKLTGGQTVRVLTLNTGYGGLDAGEDFFMDGGEGVRPSDAETVRQNMLGIEDLIRGADADFVMLQEVDTDSKRSYGYDQWRQYEFDLEDYESRFALNYSCDYVPYPVTEPIGRVHSGVATYSRYDITAATRYRLPCPFSWPVRIANLKRCLLVTRIPIDGSEQELVLVNLHLEAYDDGEGKEAQTAMLLQILQEEYAKGNYVIAGGDFNQSFPDGTDRYPIASGADWTPGTLGDLPAGWRYAWDSAAPTCRLLNQPYSAGSSGTQFYVIDGFILSPNVEPVSVRTQDAEFAVTDHNPVVLEARLVS
;
A
#
# COMPACT_ATOMS: atom_id res chain seq x y z
N MET A 1 -51.41 9.59 -14.31
CA MET A 1 -52.03 10.94 -14.21
C MET A 1 -51.24 11.61 -13.10
N GLN A 2 -50.42 12.41 -13.41
CA GLN A 2 -49.95 13.69 -13.80
C GLN A 2 -48.43 13.75 -13.86
N GLN A 3 -47.96 14.08 -15.05
CA GLN A 3 -46.60 14.54 -15.34
C GLN A 3 -46.41 15.94 -14.73
N HIS A 4 -45.24 16.22 -14.22
CA HIS A 4 -44.78 17.60 -14.06
C HIS A 4 -43.43 17.74 -14.80
N ASP A 5 -43.50 18.64 -15.78
CA ASP A 5 -42.45 19.06 -16.69
C ASP A 5 -41.30 19.80 -15.98
N ILE A 6 -40.11 19.56 -16.46
CA ILE A 6 -38.90 20.34 -16.15
C ILE A 6 -38.64 21.26 -17.38
N PRO A 7 -38.49 22.57 -17.22
CA PRO A 7 -38.13 23.43 -18.35
C PRO A 7 -36.65 23.42 -18.64
N GLU A 8 -36.33 23.24 -19.91
CA GLU A 8 -35.04 23.53 -20.55
C GLU A 8 -34.68 25.02 -20.45
N LEU A 9 -33.42 25.33 -20.13
CA LEU A 9 -32.83 26.64 -20.30
C LEU A 9 -31.87 26.60 -21.45
N THR A 10 -32.14 27.38 -22.49
CA THR A 10 -31.31 27.68 -23.64
C THR A 10 -30.21 28.69 -23.32
N PRO A 11 -29.06 28.63 -24.02
CA PRO A 11 -28.00 29.64 -23.86
C PRO A 11 -28.25 30.82 -24.80
N ASP A 12 -27.97 32.03 -24.34
CA ASP A 12 -27.47 33.18 -25.08
C ASP A 12 -27.77 34.48 -24.31
N GLU A 13 -26.77 35.16 -23.86
CA GLU A 13 -26.70 36.63 -23.89
C GLU A 13 -25.24 37.09 -23.64
N GLU A 14 -24.59 37.34 -24.77
CA GLU A 14 -23.42 38.20 -24.88
C GLU A 14 -23.75 39.62 -24.47
N LEU A 15 -23.06 40.22 -23.54
CA LEU A 15 -23.11 41.66 -23.23
C LEU A 15 -21.78 42.32 -23.52
N ASP A 16 -21.75 42.85 -24.76
CA ASP A 16 -20.84 43.85 -25.27
C ASP A 16 -20.86 45.12 -24.41
N ARG A 17 -19.71 45.57 -23.91
CA ARG A 17 -19.48 46.89 -23.37
C ARG A 17 -18.18 47.48 -23.89
N THR A 18 -18.20 47.90 -25.13
CA THR A 18 -17.29 48.92 -25.68
C THR A 18 -17.69 50.31 -25.16
N ARG A 19 -16.89 50.90 -24.31
CA ARG A 19 -17.00 52.31 -23.91
C ARG A 19 -16.10 53.12 -24.80
N VAL A 20 -16.73 53.87 -25.71
CA VAL A 20 -16.11 54.94 -26.55
C VAL A 20 -15.92 56.17 -25.67
N LEU A 21 -14.72 56.73 -25.67
CA LEU A 21 -14.43 58.09 -25.16
C LEU A 21 -14.45 59.10 -26.32
N PRO A 22 -14.97 60.30 -26.13
CA PRO A 22 -15.07 61.31 -27.19
C PRO A 22 -13.78 62.08 -27.39
N ASP A 23 -13.56 62.51 -28.64
CA ASP A 23 -12.49 63.36 -29.13
C ASP A 23 -12.53 64.75 -28.49
N PRO A 24 -11.34 65.44 -28.26
CA PRO A 24 -11.29 66.80 -27.82
C PRO A 24 -11.42 67.80 -28.99
N VAL A 25 -12.28 68.75 -28.77
CA VAL A 25 -12.60 69.88 -29.64
C VAL A 25 -11.48 70.91 -29.64
N ASP A 26 -11.14 71.35 -30.81
CA ASP A 26 -10.20 72.46 -31.10
C ASP A 26 -10.88 73.82 -30.86
N PRO A 27 -10.20 74.86 -30.28
CA PRO A 27 -10.62 76.26 -30.40
C PRO A 27 -9.61 77.11 -31.08
N LEU A 28 -10.03 77.63 -32.15
CA LEU A 28 -9.82 78.80 -32.93
C LEU A 28 -8.92 79.96 -32.40
N GLU A 29 -8.04 80.35 -33.30
CA GLU A 29 -7.64 81.73 -33.76
C GLU A 29 -7.84 82.94 -32.83
N GLY A 30 -6.78 83.69 -32.69
CA GLY A 30 -6.78 85.07 -32.21
C GLY A 30 -5.41 85.72 -32.32
N SER A 31 -5.17 86.35 -33.42
CA SER A 31 -3.97 87.14 -33.76
C SER A 31 -3.71 88.33 -32.87
N ALA A 32 -2.44 88.58 -32.50
CA ALA A 32 -1.88 89.90 -32.38
C ALA A 32 -0.36 89.89 -32.54
N ARG A 33 0.14 90.51 -33.58
CA ARG A 33 1.55 90.79 -33.79
C ARG A 33 2.01 91.97 -32.89
N LEU A 34 3.16 91.87 -32.24
CA LEU A 34 4.00 92.96 -31.74
C LEU A 34 5.47 92.61 -32.00
N PRO A 35 6.37 93.64 -32.03
CA PRO A 35 7.44 93.67 -33.00
C PRO A 35 8.78 93.13 -32.52
N GLU A 36 9.63 92.81 -33.53
CA GLU A 36 10.99 92.31 -33.41
C GLU A 36 11.89 93.27 -32.57
N LEU A 37 12.54 92.72 -31.57
CA LEU A 37 13.74 93.26 -30.96
C LEU A 37 14.90 92.31 -31.32
N ARG A 38 16.01 92.91 -31.77
CA ARG A 38 17.25 92.28 -32.17
C ARG A 38 17.94 91.63 -30.94
N PRO A 39 18.69 90.53 -31.11
CA PRO A 39 19.38 89.92 -30.05
C PRO A 39 20.71 90.62 -29.72
N GLU A 40 20.88 90.97 -28.47
CA GLU A 40 22.18 91.26 -27.87
C GLU A 40 22.50 90.07 -26.93
N ASP A 41 23.64 89.50 -27.16
CA ASP A 41 24.52 88.63 -26.39
C ASP A 41 23.93 88.10 -25.08
N GLU A 42 23.36 86.88 -25.10
CA GLU A 42 23.21 86.03 -23.92
C GLU A 42 24.48 85.17 -23.75
N PRO A 43 25.03 85.05 -22.51
CA PRO A 43 26.12 84.14 -22.23
C PRO A 43 25.55 82.69 -22.32
N GLY A 44 26.31 81.81 -22.99
CA GLY A 44 25.96 80.40 -23.21
C GLY A 44 25.64 79.65 -21.88
N PRO A 45 24.83 78.64 -21.94
CA PRO A 45 24.44 77.88 -20.75
C PRO A 45 25.67 77.27 -20.08
N GLU A 46 25.86 77.62 -18.80
CA GLU A 46 26.79 76.88 -17.93
C GLU A 46 26.45 75.38 -17.92
N GLU A 47 27.40 74.58 -18.32
CA GLU A 47 27.27 73.10 -18.16
C GLU A 47 27.14 72.79 -16.66
N GLU A 48 25.94 72.35 -16.23
CA GLU A 48 25.74 71.77 -14.91
C GLU A 48 26.65 70.54 -14.77
N PRO A 49 27.41 70.46 -13.68
CA PRO A 49 28.26 69.26 -13.47
C PRO A 49 27.39 68.02 -13.40
N GLU A 50 27.66 67.01 -14.28
CA GLU A 50 27.06 65.73 -14.26
C GLU A 50 27.16 65.13 -12.84
N VAL A 51 26.03 65.06 -12.13
CA VAL A 51 25.94 64.36 -10.84
C VAL A 51 26.17 62.87 -11.11
N PRO A 52 27.22 62.23 -10.55
CA PRO A 52 27.47 60.82 -10.79
C PRO A 52 26.33 60.03 -10.31
N GLN A 53 25.61 59.39 -11.25
CA GLN A 53 24.48 58.47 -10.91
C GLN A 53 24.99 57.31 -10.05
N LYS A 54 24.62 57.31 -8.77
CA LYS A 54 24.92 56.19 -7.86
C LYS A 54 24.45 54.87 -8.45
N PRO A 55 25.32 53.87 -8.62
CA PRO A 55 24.96 52.60 -9.26
C PRO A 55 23.76 51.98 -8.54
N LYS A 56 22.74 51.62 -9.31
CA LYS A 56 21.46 51.08 -8.86
C LYS A 56 21.68 49.95 -7.85
N ARG A 57 21.45 50.20 -6.54
CA ARG A 57 21.56 49.23 -5.43
C ARG A 57 20.68 47.96 -5.66
N ARG A 58 19.65 48.03 -6.51
CA ARG A 58 18.74 46.92 -6.84
C ARG A 58 19.46 45.68 -7.39
N GLY A 59 20.43 45.77 -8.25
CA GLY A 59 21.14 44.62 -8.83
C GLY A 59 21.98 43.81 -7.82
N ARG A 60 22.54 44.49 -6.79
CA ARG A 60 23.29 43.79 -5.72
C ARG A 60 22.38 42.99 -4.78
N VAL A 61 21.20 43.49 -4.47
CA VAL A 61 20.21 42.80 -3.62
C VAL A 61 19.68 41.58 -4.33
N VAL A 62 19.29 41.71 -5.60
CA VAL A 62 18.81 40.58 -6.42
C VAL A 62 19.88 39.46 -6.52
N ARG A 63 21.14 39.81 -6.79
CA ARG A 63 22.25 38.85 -6.83
C ARG A 63 22.45 38.13 -5.49
N LYS A 64 22.29 38.80 -4.35
CA LYS A 64 22.36 38.16 -3.03
C LYS A 64 21.20 37.22 -2.81
N ILE A 65 19.96 37.60 -3.14
CA ILE A 65 18.78 36.74 -3.04
C ILE A 65 18.96 35.49 -3.90
N VAL A 66 19.35 35.63 -5.15
CA VAL A 66 19.61 34.49 -6.05
C VAL A 66 20.72 33.60 -5.49
N LYS A 67 21.81 34.18 -4.97
CA LYS A 67 22.90 33.41 -4.36
C LYS A 67 22.41 32.58 -3.15
N TYR A 68 21.66 33.18 -2.22
CA TYR A 68 21.14 32.50 -1.06
C TYR A 68 20.09 31.42 -1.45
N PHE A 69 19.26 31.72 -2.45
CA PHE A 69 18.32 30.71 -2.99
C PHE A 69 19.08 29.51 -3.58
N LEU A 70 20.14 29.76 -4.37
CA LEU A 70 20.96 28.66 -4.90
C LEU A 70 21.66 27.84 -3.80
N PHE A 71 22.14 28.52 -2.75
CA PHE A 71 22.71 27.84 -1.59
C PHE A 71 21.66 26.98 -0.86
N LEU A 72 20.44 27.49 -0.69
CA LEU A 72 19.34 26.73 -0.08
C LEU A 72 19.02 25.49 -0.93
N VAL A 73 18.87 25.65 -2.24
CA VAL A 73 18.61 24.52 -3.17
C VAL A 73 19.75 23.49 -3.10
N LEU A 74 21.01 23.96 -3.09
CA LEU A 74 22.16 23.06 -2.95
C LEU A 74 22.17 22.33 -1.60
N ALA A 75 21.86 23.02 -0.50
CA ALA A 75 21.77 22.41 0.82
C ALA A 75 20.68 21.33 0.88
N VAL A 76 19.50 21.63 0.34
CA VAL A 76 18.40 20.65 0.23
C VAL A 76 18.82 19.45 -0.63
N ALA A 77 19.48 19.68 -1.77
CA ALA A 77 19.97 18.60 -2.64
C ALA A 77 21.01 17.71 -1.93
N ILE A 78 21.92 18.29 -1.14
CA ILE A 78 22.91 17.54 -0.35
C ILE A 78 22.20 16.68 0.72
N VAL A 79 21.23 17.23 1.44
CA VAL A 79 20.47 16.50 2.46
C VAL A 79 19.68 15.35 1.81
N ALA A 80 19.01 15.60 0.69
CA ALA A 80 18.28 14.58 -0.07
C ALA A 80 19.22 13.48 -0.58
N ALA A 81 20.35 13.84 -1.16
CA ALA A 81 21.35 12.87 -1.63
C ALA A 81 21.95 12.07 -0.47
N GLY A 82 22.19 12.70 0.68
CA GLY A 82 22.64 12.02 1.90
C GLY A 82 21.60 11.03 2.43
N GLY A 83 20.34 11.43 2.45
CA GLY A 83 19.22 10.56 2.85
C GLY A 83 19.04 9.34 1.93
N ILE A 84 19.05 9.56 0.61
CA ILE A 84 18.99 8.47 -0.38
C ILE A 84 20.23 7.56 -0.25
N GLY A 85 21.40 8.14 -0.04
CA GLY A 85 22.65 7.38 0.16
C GLY A 85 22.59 6.50 1.41
N TYR A 86 22.10 7.04 2.53
CA TYR A 86 21.87 6.28 3.77
C TYR A 86 20.91 5.13 3.56
N LEU A 87 19.70 5.40 3.02
CA LEU A 87 18.69 4.38 2.77
C LEU A 87 19.17 3.32 1.77
N THR A 88 20.02 3.70 0.79
CA THR A 88 20.64 2.73 -0.13
C THR A 88 21.64 1.83 0.59
N ALA A 89 22.41 2.37 1.52
CA ALA A 89 23.38 1.62 2.30
C ALA A 89 22.74 0.67 3.31
N THR A 90 21.59 1.05 3.86
CA THR A 90 20.80 0.27 4.84
C THR A 90 19.68 -0.55 4.20
N GLU A 91 19.56 -0.56 2.85
CA GLU A 91 18.53 -1.31 2.15
C GLU A 91 18.50 -2.77 2.58
N TYR A 92 17.34 -3.24 3.04
CA TYR A 92 17.12 -4.66 3.33
C TYR A 92 17.24 -5.51 2.06
N ARG A 93 18.21 -6.43 2.06
CA ARG A 93 18.53 -7.30 0.91
C ARG A 93 18.60 -8.75 1.37
N PRO A 94 17.43 -9.39 1.57
CA PRO A 94 17.40 -10.78 2.04
C PRO A 94 18.03 -11.73 1.03
N ALA A 95 18.55 -12.86 1.52
CA ALA A 95 18.99 -13.97 0.68
C ALA A 95 17.80 -14.55 -0.11
N TYR A 96 18.09 -15.37 -1.13
CA TYR A 96 17.04 -16.07 -1.89
C TYR A 96 16.20 -16.97 -0.98
N ALA A 97 16.87 -17.73 -0.12
CA ALA A 97 16.26 -18.54 0.91
C ALA A 97 17.04 -18.37 2.22
N GLU A 98 16.33 -18.21 3.31
CA GLU A 98 16.89 -18.06 4.66
C GLU A 98 15.94 -18.65 5.69
N ASP A 99 16.45 -19.06 6.85
CA ASP A 99 15.62 -19.55 7.94
C ASP A 99 14.69 -18.44 8.43
N ALA A 100 13.41 -18.77 8.59
CA ALA A 100 12.45 -17.87 9.21
C ALA A 100 12.75 -17.66 10.70
N GLN A 101 12.38 -16.49 11.23
CA GLN A 101 12.53 -16.22 12.65
C GLN A 101 11.64 -17.17 13.46
N ARG A 102 12.20 -17.71 14.54
CA ARG A 102 11.55 -18.68 15.41
C ARG A 102 10.98 -17.96 16.64
N GLY A 103 9.70 -18.16 16.86
CA GLY A 103 8.99 -17.69 18.05
C GLY A 103 8.75 -18.80 19.07
N ASN A 104 7.53 -18.86 19.61
CA ASN A 104 7.12 -19.90 20.53
C ASN A 104 7.31 -21.29 19.94
N VAL A 105 7.61 -22.26 20.80
CA VAL A 105 7.84 -23.66 20.46
C VAL A 105 6.97 -24.51 21.35
N LEU A 106 6.11 -25.28 20.74
CA LEU A 106 5.37 -26.33 21.43
C LEU A 106 6.21 -27.61 21.52
N ARG A 107 5.74 -28.58 22.27
CA ARG A 107 6.34 -29.90 22.38
C ARG A 107 5.26 -30.96 22.11
N ASP A 108 5.57 -31.89 21.21
CA ASP A 108 4.82 -33.10 20.94
C ASP A 108 3.48 -32.94 20.20
N GLY A 109 3.26 -31.89 19.43
CA GLY A 109 2.11 -31.73 18.53
C GLY A 109 2.39 -32.32 17.15
N LYS A 110 1.86 -33.50 16.79
CA LYS A 110 2.01 -34.11 15.46
C LYS A 110 0.69 -34.28 14.75
N LEU A 111 0.70 -34.03 13.43
CA LEU A 111 -0.44 -34.41 12.58
C LEU A 111 -0.57 -35.91 12.43
N THR A 112 -1.79 -36.38 12.23
CA THR A 112 -2.08 -37.78 11.88
C THR A 112 -2.45 -37.87 10.39
N GLY A 113 -2.00 -38.89 9.69
CA GLY A 113 -2.39 -39.12 8.29
C GLY A 113 -3.90 -39.22 8.12
N GLY A 114 -4.46 -38.61 7.08
CA GLY A 114 -5.89 -38.55 6.81
C GLY A 114 -6.70 -37.58 7.68
N GLN A 115 -6.04 -36.81 8.54
CA GLN A 115 -6.69 -35.81 9.38
C GLN A 115 -7.28 -34.68 8.54
N THR A 116 -8.42 -34.16 8.98
CA THR A 116 -8.93 -32.87 8.52
C THR A 116 -8.27 -31.77 9.33
N VAL A 117 -7.75 -30.75 8.66
CA VAL A 117 -7.10 -29.59 9.26
C VAL A 117 -7.90 -28.35 8.95
N ARG A 118 -7.87 -27.39 9.87
CA ARG A 118 -8.48 -26.08 9.71
C ARG A 118 -7.39 -25.01 9.60
N VAL A 119 -7.43 -24.21 8.55
CA VAL A 119 -6.43 -23.17 8.25
C VAL A 119 -7.15 -21.84 8.11
N LEU A 120 -6.70 -20.84 8.86
CA LEU A 120 -7.15 -19.45 8.72
C LEU A 120 -6.08 -18.64 7.97
N THR A 121 -6.50 -17.77 7.06
CA THR A 121 -5.66 -16.67 6.56
C THR A 121 -6.33 -15.33 6.83
N LEU A 122 -5.52 -14.32 7.21
CA LEU A 122 -5.97 -12.96 7.47
C LEU A 122 -4.83 -11.97 7.25
N ASN A 123 -5.04 -10.99 6.37
CA ASN A 123 -4.23 -9.78 6.34
C ASN A 123 -4.68 -8.88 7.51
N THR A 124 -3.75 -8.54 8.41
CA THR A 124 -4.07 -7.81 9.66
C THR A 124 -4.10 -6.30 9.48
N GLY A 125 -3.77 -5.79 8.27
CA GLY A 125 -3.68 -4.36 8.02
C GLY A 125 -2.81 -3.63 9.05
N TYR A 126 -1.74 -4.27 9.53
CA TYR A 126 -0.86 -3.80 10.64
C TYR A 126 -1.63 -3.26 11.87
N GLY A 127 -2.88 -3.72 12.08
CA GLY A 127 -3.77 -3.20 13.13
C GLY A 127 -4.18 -1.74 12.93
N GLY A 128 -4.04 -1.21 11.73
CA GLY A 128 -4.22 0.20 11.45
C GLY A 128 -5.19 0.53 10.32
N LEU A 129 -5.97 -0.43 9.84
CA LEU A 129 -6.86 -0.26 8.68
C LEU A 129 -8.29 -0.74 9.00
N ASP A 130 -8.80 -0.36 10.17
CA ASP A 130 -10.17 -0.68 10.58
C ASP A 130 -11.23 0.05 9.76
N ALA A 131 -12.50 -0.20 10.07
CA ALA A 131 -13.62 0.41 9.36
C ALA A 131 -13.59 1.95 9.34
N GLY A 132 -12.98 2.59 10.34
CA GLY A 132 -12.89 4.05 10.44
C GLY A 132 -11.79 4.68 9.59
N GLU A 133 -10.90 3.88 9.01
CA GLU A 133 -9.69 4.34 8.32
C GLU A 133 -9.87 4.31 6.79
N ASP A 134 -9.12 5.19 6.13
CA ASP A 134 -8.84 5.20 4.70
C ASP A 134 -7.33 5.16 4.46
N PHE A 135 -6.88 5.01 3.20
CA PHE A 135 -5.46 4.95 2.91
C PHE A 135 -5.11 5.71 1.63
N PHE A 136 -4.08 6.54 1.69
CA PHE A 136 -3.71 7.46 0.62
C PHE A 136 -3.31 6.78 -0.70
N MET A 137 -2.86 5.53 -0.69
CA MET A 137 -2.52 4.80 -1.92
C MET A 137 -3.76 4.23 -2.62
N ASP A 138 -4.88 4.15 -1.93
CA ASP A 138 -6.14 3.61 -2.43
C ASP A 138 -7.18 4.70 -2.72
N GLY A 139 -6.74 5.96 -2.80
CA GLY A 139 -7.58 7.12 -3.07
C GLY A 139 -8.10 7.85 -1.83
N GLY A 140 -7.76 7.39 -0.62
CA GLY A 140 -8.02 8.08 0.64
C GLY A 140 -6.98 9.15 0.98
N GLU A 141 -6.97 9.62 2.23
CA GLU A 141 -6.03 10.63 2.74
C GLU A 141 -5.17 10.12 3.89
N GLY A 142 -5.61 9.08 4.60
CA GLY A 142 -4.98 8.50 5.78
C GLY A 142 -3.62 7.87 5.49
N VAL A 143 -2.72 7.93 6.46
CA VAL A 143 -1.39 7.30 6.41
C VAL A 143 -1.22 6.27 7.51
N ARG A 144 -1.90 6.48 8.63
CA ARG A 144 -1.89 5.62 9.81
C ARG A 144 -3.05 6.01 10.73
N PRO A 145 -3.45 5.15 11.68
CA PRO A 145 -4.45 5.48 12.68
C PRO A 145 -4.10 6.73 13.49
N SER A 146 -5.12 7.36 14.03
CA SER A 146 -4.99 8.61 14.80
C SER A 146 -4.14 8.44 16.06
N ASP A 147 -4.19 7.28 16.71
CA ASP A 147 -3.48 6.99 17.94
C ASP A 147 -3.15 5.51 18.15
N ALA A 148 -2.28 5.24 19.16
CA ALA A 148 -1.84 3.90 19.50
C ALA A 148 -2.94 3.02 20.11
N GLU A 149 -3.96 3.62 20.72
CA GLU A 149 -5.07 2.87 21.32
C GLU A 149 -5.93 2.22 20.27
N THR A 150 -6.16 2.89 19.13
CA THR A 150 -6.83 2.32 17.96
C THR A 150 -6.12 1.05 17.49
N VAL A 151 -4.80 1.11 17.30
CA VAL A 151 -4.01 -0.08 16.93
C VAL A 151 -4.17 -1.21 17.95
N ARG A 152 -4.10 -0.87 19.26
CA ARG A 152 -4.26 -1.86 20.32
C ARG A 152 -5.64 -2.52 20.30
N GLN A 153 -6.70 -1.76 20.09
CA GLN A 153 -8.08 -2.29 20.01
C GLN A 153 -8.24 -3.18 18.78
N ASN A 154 -7.68 -2.78 17.64
CA ASN A 154 -7.71 -3.59 16.43
C ASN A 154 -6.96 -4.91 16.62
N MET A 155 -5.79 -4.88 17.27
CA MET A 155 -5.05 -6.11 17.59
C MET A 155 -5.87 -7.07 18.46
N LEU A 156 -6.55 -6.59 19.49
CA LEU A 156 -7.44 -7.41 20.32
C LEU A 156 -8.61 -8.00 19.51
N GLY A 157 -9.21 -7.21 18.62
CA GLY A 157 -10.27 -7.71 17.75
C GLY A 157 -9.76 -8.74 16.74
N ILE A 158 -8.54 -8.60 16.20
CA ILE A 158 -7.88 -9.60 15.36
C ILE A 158 -7.67 -10.91 16.15
N GLU A 159 -7.22 -10.83 17.40
CA GLU A 159 -7.09 -12.01 18.28
C GLU A 159 -8.43 -12.72 18.48
N ASP A 160 -9.51 -11.97 18.71
CA ASP A 160 -10.86 -12.52 18.83
C ASP A 160 -11.30 -13.24 17.55
N LEU A 161 -10.99 -12.71 16.37
CA LEU A 161 -11.24 -13.36 15.09
C LEU A 161 -10.44 -14.67 14.96
N ILE A 162 -9.17 -14.68 15.32
CA ILE A 162 -8.30 -15.86 15.28
C ILE A 162 -8.84 -16.94 16.24
N ARG A 163 -9.17 -16.58 17.47
CA ARG A 163 -9.72 -17.50 18.48
C ARG A 163 -11.09 -18.05 18.05
N GLY A 164 -11.95 -17.19 17.48
CA GLY A 164 -13.26 -17.55 16.99
C GLY A 164 -13.23 -18.54 15.82
N ALA A 165 -12.19 -18.52 15.01
CA ALA A 165 -11.98 -19.46 13.92
C ALA A 165 -11.58 -20.86 14.41
N ASP A 166 -11.00 -21.00 15.60
CA ASP A 166 -10.49 -22.24 16.19
C ASP A 166 -9.67 -23.07 15.19
N ALA A 167 -8.74 -22.41 14.50
CA ALA A 167 -7.95 -23.00 13.43
C ALA A 167 -6.74 -23.76 13.98
N ASP A 168 -6.35 -24.86 13.31
CA ASP A 168 -5.10 -25.58 13.59
C ASP A 168 -3.88 -24.77 13.16
N PHE A 169 -4.03 -23.99 12.10
CA PHE A 169 -3.00 -23.15 11.51
C PHE A 169 -3.55 -21.77 11.21
N VAL A 170 -2.72 -20.74 11.50
CA VAL A 170 -3.05 -19.33 11.25
C VAL A 170 -1.95 -18.69 10.40
N MET A 171 -2.33 -18.12 9.29
CA MET A 171 -1.45 -17.41 8.35
C MET A 171 -1.81 -15.91 8.38
N LEU A 172 -0.97 -15.10 8.97
CA LEU A 172 -1.17 -13.64 9.05
C LEU A 172 -0.24 -12.91 8.09
N GLN A 173 -0.75 -11.84 7.48
CA GLN A 173 0.00 -10.92 6.65
C GLN A 173 -0.03 -9.53 7.30
N GLU A 174 0.88 -8.66 6.91
CA GLU A 174 1.08 -7.31 7.44
C GLU A 174 1.27 -7.23 8.95
N VAL A 175 1.99 -8.18 9.52
CA VAL A 175 2.30 -8.20 10.95
C VAL A 175 3.49 -7.30 11.22
N ASP A 176 3.25 -6.14 11.82
CA ASP A 176 4.30 -5.18 12.19
C ASP A 176 5.01 -5.60 13.48
N THR A 177 6.34 -5.33 13.55
CA THR A 177 7.14 -5.61 14.74
C THR A 177 7.80 -4.36 15.32
N ASP A 178 8.08 -3.35 14.51
CA ASP A 178 8.64 -2.06 14.92
C ASP A 178 8.39 -1.00 13.84
N SER A 179 7.13 -0.64 13.63
CA SER A 179 6.74 0.32 12.60
C SER A 179 6.15 1.59 13.21
N LYS A 180 6.46 2.74 12.60
CA LYS A 180 5.86 4.02 13.02
C LYS A 180 4.35 4.03 12.79
N ARG A 181 3.86 3.40 11.71
CA ARG A 181 2.44 3.34 11.34
C ARG A 181 1.59 2.59 12.38
N SER A 182 2.19 1.64 13.08
CA SER A 182 1.57 0.86 14.17
C SER A 182 2.10 1.25 15.56
N TYR A 183 2.64 2.47 15.71
CA TYR A 183 3.12 3.03 16.97
C TYR A 183 4.20 2.20 17.68
N GLY A 184 4.93 1.35 16.95
CA GLY A 184 6.02 0.52 17.47
C GLY A 184 5.55 -0.74 18.20
N TYR A 185 4.28 -1.13 18.09
CA TYR A 185 3.83 -2.41 18.62
C TYR A 185 4.54 -3.57 17.92
N ASP A 186 5.03 -4.52 18.71
CA ASP A 186 5.49 -5.83 18.22
C ASP A 186 4.29 -6.79 18.20
N GLN A 187 3.53 -6.73 17.08
CA GLN A 187 2.29 -7.49 16.93
C GLN A 187 2.56 -8.99 16.90
N TRP A 188 3.68 -9.42 16.29
CA TRP A 188 4.04 -10.83 16.27
C TRP A 188 4.20 -11.39 17.69
N ARG A 189 4.94 -10.70 18.55
CA ARG A 189 5.15 -11.12 19.93
C ARG A 189 3.88 -11.02 20.78
N GLN A 190 3.04 -10.04 20.51
CA GLN A 190 1.76 -9.91 21.20
C GLN A 190 0.85 -11.10 20.86
N TYR A 191 0.69 -11.41 19.57
CA TYR A 191 -0.11 -12.58 19.17
C TYR A 191 0.47 -13.90 19.68
N GLU A 192 1.81 -14.05 19.78
CA GLU A 192 2.42 -15.22 20.43
C GLU A 192 2.05 -15.36 21.92
N PHE A 193 1.98 -14.23 22.62
CA PHE A 193 1.60 -14.22 24.02
C PHE A 193 0.14 -14.64 24.21
N ASP A 194 -0.74 -14.23 23.29
CA ASP A 194 -2.16 -14.49 23.38
C ASP A 194 -2.58 -15.85 22.75
N LEU A 195 -1.72 -16.43 21.92
CA LEU A 195 -1.89 -17.74 21.27
C LEU A 195 -0.90 -18.76 21.88
N GLU A 196 -0.99 -18.98 23.21
CA GLU A 196 -0.05 -19.84 23.96
C GLU A 196 0.02 -21.29 23.44
N ASP A 197 -1.07 -21.78 22.81
CA ASP A 197 -1.17 -23.13 22.25
C ASP A 197 -0.60 -23.26 20.85
N TYR A 198 0.10 -22.21 20.34
CA TYR A 198 0.67 -22.21 19.00
C TYR A 198 2.20 -22.05 19.03
N GLU A 199 2.85 -22.83 18.16
CA GLU A 199 4.23 -22.55 17.73
C GLU A 199 4.20 -21.52 16.62
N SER A 200 5.18 -20.60 16.52
CA SER A 200 5.16 -19.54 15.53
C SER A 200 6.45 -19.40 14.73
N ARG A 201 6.31 -18.91 13.49
CA ARG A 201 7.39 -18.51 12.60
C ARG A 201 7.04 -17.18 11.95
N PHE A 202 8.08 -16.34 11.78
CA PHE A 202 7.93 -15.03 11.17
C PHE A 202 8.94 -14.81 10.05
N ALA A 203 8.50 -14.25 8.93
CA ALA A 203 9.34 -13.86 7.80
C ALA A 203 9.16 -12.37 7.49
N LEU A 204 10.24 -11.63 7.69
CA LEU A 204 10.29 -10.20 7.39
C LEU A 204 10.16 -9.98 5.89
N ASN A 205 9.20 -9.14 5.46
CA ASN A 205 9.00 -8.79 4.05
C ASN A 205 9.03 -7.29 3.77
N TYR A 206 8.98 -6.46 4.80
CA TYR A 206 9.13 -5.01 4.68
C TYR A 206 10.04 -4.49 5.79
N SER A 207 11.19 -3.96 5.41
CA SER A 207 12.10 -3.29 6.34
C SER A 207 12.70 -2.07 5.65
N CYS A 208 12.41 -0.90 6.19
CA CYS A 208 12.96 0.36 5.75
C CYS A 208 13.02 1.33 6.93
N ASP A 209 14.21 1.93 7.16
CA ASP A 209 14.40 2.88 8.26
C ASP A 209 13.56 4.14 8.11
N TYR A 210 13.24 4.52 6.88
CA TYR A 210 12.43 5.69 6.60
C TYR A 210 11.80 5.63 5.20
N VAL A 211 10.49 5.46 5.13
CA VAL A 211 9.68 5.57 3.91
C VAL A 211 9.27 7.04 3.76
N PRO A 212 9.81 7.79 2.77
CA PRO A 212 9.65 9.25 2.67
C PRO A 212 8.32 9.68 2.03
N TYR A 213 7.34 8.82 1.96
CA TYR A 213 6.10 9.06 1.24
C TYR A 213 4.88 8.75 2.14
N PRO A 214 3.78 9.53 2.05
CA PRO A 214 3.65 10.82 1.33
C PRO A 214 4.58 11.89 1.95
N VAL A 215 4.97 12.90 1.14
CA VAL A 215 5.97 13.90 1.57
C VAL A 215 5.49 14.74 2.76
N THR A 216 4.19 15.00 2.86
CA THR A 216 3.58 15.82 3.92
C THR A 216 3.47 15.08 5.25
N GLU A 217 3.26 13.76 5.19
CA GLU A 217 3.17 12.89 6.37
C GLU A 217 3.82 11.53 6.08
N PRO A 218 5.16 11.41 6.15
CA PRO A 218 5.84 10.18 5.79
C PRO A 218 5.43 8.99 6.68
N ILE A 219 5.23 7.82 6.03
CA ILE A 219 5.03 6.55 6.73
C ILE A 219 6.14 6.34 7.77
N GLY A 220 7.39 6.72 7.43
CA GLY A 220 8.53 6.62 8.32
C GLY A 220 9.09 5.20 8.39
N ARG A 221 9.58 4.78 9.57
CA ARG A 221 10.14 3.44 9.75
C ARG A 221 9.04 2.38 9.62
N VAL A 222 9.36 1.31 8.88
CA VAL A 222 8.53 0.12 8.76
C VAL A 222 9.37 -1.13 8.98
N HIS A 223 8.83 -2.05 9.78
CA HIS A 223 9.38 -3.37 10.03
C HIS A 223 8.20 -4.35 10.15
N SER A 224 7.91 -5.08 9.08
CA SER A 224 6.69 -5.86 8.90
C SER A 224 6.95 -7.17 8.18
N GLY A 225 6.09 -8.16 8.38
CA GLY A 225 6.26 -9.46 7.76
C GLY A 225 4.99 -10.28 7.68
N VAL A 226 5.19 -11.57 7.40
CA VAL A 226 4.14 -12.59 7.46
C VAL A 226 4.45 -13.56 8.59
N ALA A 227 3.42 -13.98 9.32
CA ALA A 227 3.54 -14.89 10.45
C ALA A 227 2.69 -16.14 10.26
N THR A 228 3.24 -17.30 10.59
CA THR A 228 2.49 -18.56 10.62
C THR A 228 2.49 -19.12 12.02
N TYR A 229 1.31 -19.45 12.53
CA TYR A 229 1.10 -20.09 13.84
C TYR A 229 0.53 -21.49 13.62
N SER A 230 0.97 -22.43 14.45
CA SER A 230 0.63 -23.86 14.32
C SER A 230 0.40 -24.48 15.69
N ARG A 231 -0.69 -25.22 15.85
CA ARG A 231 -0.93 -26.10 17.02
C ARG A 231 -0.08 -27.37 16.99
N TYR A 232 0.66 -27.57 15.90
CA TYR A 232 1.53 -28.74 15.69
C TYR A 232 2.98 -28.28 15.58
N ASP A 233 3.91 -29.20 15.83
CA ASP A 233 5.33 -28.94 15.75
C ASP A 233 5.73 -28.42 14.35
N ILE A 234 6.63 -27.45 14.32
CA ILE A 234 7.22 -26.92 13.09
C ILE A 234 8.67 -27.42 13.01
N THR A 235 8.94 -28.37 12.12
CA THR A 235 10.28 -28.94 11.94
C THR A 235 11.25 -27.99 11.25
N ALA A 236 10.76 -27.22 10.27
CA ALA A 236 11.54 -26.21 9.55
C ALA A 236 10.61 -25.10 9.03
N ALA A 237 11.16 -23.90 8.89
CA ALA A 237 10.48 -22.82 8.21
C ALA A 237 11.49 -21.98 7.42
N THR A 238 11.22 -21.77 6.15
CA THR A 238 12.10 -21.08 5.21
C THR A 238 11.36 -19.88 4.63
N ARG A 239 12.04 -18.72 4.67
CA ARG A 239 11.65 -17.52 3.94
C ARG A 239 12.24 -17.59 2.53
N TYR A 240 11.42 -17.60 1.49
CA TYR A 240 11.85 -17.47 0.10
C TYR A 240 11.58 -16.06 -0.42
N ARG A 241 12.61 -15.38 -0.89
CA ARG A 241 12.49 -14.04 -1.48
C ARG A 241 11.78 -14.10 -2.82
N LEU A 242 10.68 -13.36 -2.96
CA LEU A 242 10.00 -13.16 -4.24
C LEU A 242 10.69 -12.09 -5.11
N PRO A 243 10.48 -12.11 -6.44
CA PRO A 243 10.90 -11.03 -7.33
C PRO A 243 10.36 -9.68 -6.88
N CYS A 244 11.22 -8.65 -6.90
CA CYS A 244 10.83 -7.27 -6.63
C CYS A 244 10.75 -6.50 -7.95
N PRO A 245 9.56 -5.99 -8.36
CA PRO A 245 9.37 -5.33 -9.65
C PRO A 245 9.99 -3.94 -9.72
N PHE A 246 10.29 -3.34 -8.57
CA PHE A 246 10.73 -1.96 -8.50
C PHE A 246 12.23 -1.79 -8.74
N SER A 247 12.59 -0.74 -9.48
CA SER A 247 13.98 -0.33 -9.68
C SER A 247 14.43 0.66 -8.60
N TRP A 248 15.77 0.85 -8.49
CA TRP A 248 16.33 1.92 -7.66
C TRP A 248 15.92 3.31 -8.23
N PRO A 249 15.59 4.31 -7.40
CA PRO A 249 15.61 4.30 -5.93
C PRO A 249 14.32 3.80 -5.28
N VAL A 250 13.23 3.61 -6.03
CA VAL A 250 11.89 3.25 -5.51
C VAL A 250 11.92 1.96 -4.70
N ARG A 251 12.65 0.94 -5.17
CA ARG A 251 12.76 -0.36 -4.49
C ARG A 251 13.30 -0.28 -3.05
N ILE A 252 14.03 0.79 -2.68
CA ILE A 252 14.63 0.93 -1.34
C ILE A 252 13.53 1.00 -0.27
N ALA A 253 12.45 1.73 -0.58
CA ALA A 253 11.34 1.97 0.31
C ALA A 253 10.15 1.03 0.05
N ASN A 254 10.32 0.00 -0.78
CA ASN A 254 9.29 -0.99 -1.09
C ASN A 254 9.54 -2.33 -0.42
N LEU A 255 8.46 -3.12 -0.33
CA LEU A 255 8.48 -4.46 0.23
C LEU A 255 9.48 -5.36 -0.51
N LYS A 256 10.10 -6.25 0.25
CA LYS A 256 10.86 -7.40 -0.26
C LYS A 256 10.03 -8.64 0.00
N ARG A 257 8.91 -8.74 -0.71
CA ARG A 257 7.89 -9.78 -0.52
C ARG A 257 8.52 -11.17 -0.50
N CYS A 258 7.90 -12.08 0.24
CA CYS A 258 8.42 -13.45 0.42
C CYS A 258 7.28 -14.45 0.58
N LEU A 259 7.63 -15.71 0.43
CA LEU A 259 6.84 -16.85 0.88
C LEU A 259 7.43 -17.34 2.20
N LEU A 260 6.59 -17.58 3.19
CA LEU A 260 6.97 -18.29 4.42
C LEU A 260 6.51 -19.74 4.29
N VAL A 261 7.45 -20.63 3.99
CA VAL A 261 7.23 -22.07 3.81
C VAL A 261 7.51 -22.77 5.12
N THR A 262 6.47 -23.33 5.72
CA THR A 262 6.50 -23.96 7.05
C THR A 262 6.20 -25.45 6.92
N ARG A 263 6.99 -26.32 7.57
CA ARG A 263 6.90 -27.78 7.49
C ARG A 263 6.36 -28.36 8.78
N ILE A 264 5.30 -29.14 8.66
CA ILE A 264 4.60 -29.79 9.76
C ILE A 264 4.73 -31.31 9.60
N PRO A 265 5.32 -32.02 10.55
CA PRO A 265 5.52 -33.46 10.44
C PRO A 265 4.20 -34.22 10.59
N ILE A 266 4.07 -35.32 9.85
CA ILE A 266 2.94 -36.25 9.97
C ILE A 266 3.43 -37.53 10.65
N ASP A 267 2.77 -37.94 11.73
CA ASP A 267 3.19 -39.09 12.51
C ASP A 267 3.20 -40.38 11.68
N GLY A 268 4.30 -41.12 11.74
CA GLY A 268 4.50 -42.32 10.99
C GLY A 268 4.69 -42.18 9.48
N SER A 269 4.89 -40.97 8.97
CA SER A 269 5.11 -40.69 7.55
C SER A 269 6.41 -39.93 7.33
N GLU A 270 7.04 -40.10 6.14
CA GLU A 270 8.10 -39.22 5.66
C GLU A 270 7.54 -38.00 4.94
N GLN A 271 6.26 -37.98 4.60
CA GLN A 271 5.55 -36.85 4.03
C GLN A 271 5.25 -35.81 5.11
N GLU A 272 5.26 -34.56 4.72
CA GLU A 272 4.93 -33.42 5.59
C GLU A 272 3.72 -32.67 5.04
N LEU A 273 3.01 -31.95 5.92
CA LEU A 273 2.15 -30.85 5.47
C LEU A 273 3.05 -29.60 5.33
N VAL A 274 3.09 -29.04 4.13
CA VAL A 274 3.82 -27.82 3.80
C VAL A 274 2.82 -26.68 3.67
N LEU A 275 2.90 -25.75 4.61
CA LEU A 275 2.11 -24.52 4.60
C LEU A 275 2.93 -23.39 3.97
N VAL A 276 2.33 -22.66 3.05
CA VAL A 276 2.96 -21.52 2.37
C VAL A 276 2.13 -20.27 2.61
N ASN A 277 2.56 -19.45 3.57
CA ASN A 277 1.94 -18.14 3.82
C ASN A 277 2.52 -17.12 2.84
N LEU A 278 1.65 -16.36 2.20
CA LEU A 278 2.00 -15.40 1.15
C LEU A 278 1.27 -14.06 1.32
N HIS A 279 1.93 -13.01 0.82
CA HIS A 279 1.34 -11.72 0.54
C HIS A 279 1.99 -11.20 -0.75
N LEU A 280 1.27 -11.32 -1.88
CA LEU A 280 1.82 -11.02 -3.20
C LEU A 280 1.73 -9.52 -3.53
N GLU A 281 2.34 -9.12 -4.67
CA GLU A 281 2.45 -7.71 -5.08
C GLU A 281 1.09 -7.08 -5.36
N ALA A 282 0.93 -5.83 -4.86
CA ALA A 282 -0.31 -5.06 -4.98
C ALA A 282 -0.25 -3.96 -6.04
N TYR A 283 0.87 -3.22 -6.13
CA TYR A 283 0.95 -1.90 -6.76
C TYR A 283 1.91 -1.83 -7.96
N ASP A 284 2.19 -2.93 -8.61
CA ASP A 284 2.96 -2.95 -9.85
C ASP A 284 2.06 -2.89 -11.10
N ASP A 285 2.67 -2.86 -12.27
CA ASP A 285 1.99 -2.87 -13.58
C ASP A 285 1.57 -4.27 -14.07
N GLY A 286 1.75 -5.31 -13.22
CA GLY A 286 1.39 -6.70 -13.49
C GLY A 286 2.56 -7.65 -13.67
N GLU A 287 3.70 -7.21 -14.17
CA GLU A 287 4.89 -8.07 -14.37
C GLU A 287 5.39 -8.68 -13.05
N GLY A 288 5.35 -7.93 -11.95
CA GLY A 288 5.72 -8.41 -10.64
C GLY A 288 4.74 -9.45 -10.09
N LYS A 289 3.43 -9.23 -10.26
CA LYS A 289 2.39 -10.19 -9.88
C LYS A 289 2.57 -11.52 -10.59
N GLU A 290 2.78 -11.49 -11.92
CA GLU A 290 3.00 -12.69 -12.73
C GLU A 290 4.28 -13.43 -12.29
N ALA A 291 5.40 -12.72 -12.12
CA ALA A 291 6.67 -13.32 -11.72
C ALA A 291 6.60 -13.93 -10.32
N GLN A 292 5.90 -13.29 -9.38
CA GLN A 292 5.71 -13.81 -8.02
C GLN A 292 4.80 -15.03 -8.01
N THR A 293 3.71 -15.01 -8.77
CA THR A 293 2.80 -16.16 -8.91
C THR A 293 3.49 -17.35 -9.59
N ALA A 294 4.30 -17.11 -10.61
CA ALA A 294 5.07 -18.18 -11.28
C ALA A 294 6.05 -18.85 -10.30
N MET A 295 6.77 -18.07 -9.50
CA MET A 295 7.70 -18.59 -8.48
C MET A 295 6.95 -19.34 -7.36
N LEU A 296 5.79 -18.84 -6.92
CA LEU A 296 4.91 -19.53 -5.99
C LEU A 296 4.57 -20.92 -6.53
N LEU A 297 3.99 -21.01 -7.73
CA LEU A 297 3.58 -22.26 -8.34
C LEU A 297 4.75 -23.24 -8.52
N GLN A 298 5.94 -22.75 -8.84
CA GLN A 298 7.14 -23.58 -8.92
C GLN A 298 7.44 -24.22 -7.56
N ILE A 299 7.49 -23.46 -6.47
CA ILE A 299 7.77 -23.97 -5.12
C ILE A 299 6.70 -24.98 -4.67
N LEU A 300 5.42 -24.68 -4.95
CA LEU A 300 4.33 -25.60 -4.60
C LEU A 300 4.49 -26.95 -5.32
N GLN A 301 4.80 -26.94 -6.62
CA GLN A 301 4.99 -28.15 -7.41
C GLN A 301 6.23 -28.94 -6.97
N GLU A 302 7.33 -28.25 -6.61
CA GLU A 302 8.55 -28.88 -6.07
C GLU A 302 8.27 -29.60 -4.75
N GLU A 303 7.44 -29.02 -3.87
CA GLU A 303 7.06 -29.66 -2.60
C GLU A 303 6.12 -30.85 -2.83
N TYR A 304 5.13 -30.70 -3.70
CA TYR A 304 4.24 -31.80 -4.05
C TYR A 304 4.97 -32.97 -4.72
N ALA A 305 5.98 -32.70 -5.57
CA ALA A 305 6.80 -33.73 -6.21
C ALA A 305 7.62 -34.57 -5.22
N LYS A 306 7.87 -34.05 -3.99
CA LYS A 306 8.47 -34.82 -2.88
C LYS A 306 7.45 -35.72 -2.18
N GLY A 307 6.17 -35.67 -2.57
CA GLY A 307 5.08 -36.40 -1.96
C GLY A 307 4.37 -35.64 -0.84
N ASN A 308 4.77 -34.40 -0.55
CA ASN A 308 4.19 -33.61 0.52
C ASN A 308 2.75 -33.16 0.21
N TYR A 309 1.98 -32.90 1.25
CA TYR A 309 0.71 -32.18 1.17
C TYR A 309 1.01 -30.68 1.17
N VAL A 310 0.40 -29.91 0.28
CA VAL A 310 0.72 -28.50 0.15
C VAL A 310 -0.55 -27.65 0.23
N ILE A 311 -0.54 -26.69 1.15
CA ILE A 311 -1.57 -25.64 1.29
C ILE A 311 -0.85 -24.29 1.23
N ALA A 312 -1.09 -23.51 0.19
CA ALA A 312 -0.68 -22.12 0.13
C ALA A 312 -1.89 -21.22 0.42
N GLY A 313 -1.72 -20.21 1.26
CA GLY A 313 -2.80 -19.29 1.61
C GLY A 313 -2.26 -17.92 1.96
N GLY A 314 -3.10 -16.92 1.81
CA GLY A 314 -2.74 -15.52 2.09
C GLY A 314 -3.51 -14.54 1.22
N ASP A 315 -2.98 -13.33 1.19
CA ASP A 315 -3.40 -12.25 0.32
C ASP A 315 -2.65 -12.33 -1.02
N PHE A 316 -3.37 -12.70 -2.06
CA PHE A 316 -2.81 -12.82 -3.41
C PHE A 316 -2.71 -11.48 -4.14
N ASN A 317 -3.42 -10.44 -3.68
CA ASN A 317 -3.59 -9.17 -4.41
C ASN A 317 -4.04 -9.38 -5.87
N GLN A 318 -4.66 -10.50 -6.14
CA GLN A 318 -5.23 -10.91 -7.41
C GLN A 318 -6.57 -11.63 -7.16
N SER A 319 -7.57 -11.34 -7.98
CA SER A 319 -8.86 -12.05 -7.93
C SER A 319 -8.69 -13.49 -8.37
N PHE A 320 -9.40 -14.39 -7.71
CA PHE A 320 -9.56 -15.78 -8.18
C PHE A 320 -10.35 -15.82 -9.49
N PRO A 321 -10.20 -16.86 -10.31
CA PRO A 321 -11.07 -17.06 -11.47
C PRO A 321 -12.54 -16.98 -11.03
N ASP A 322 -13.36 -16.20 -11.75
CA ASP A 322 -14.77 -15.91 -11.44
C ASP A 322 -15.00 -15.13 -10.09
N GLY A 323 -13.92 -14.75 -9.39
CA GLY A 323 -14.01 -14.04 -8.10
C GLY A 323 -14.61 -12.64 -8.20
N THR A 324 -14.59 -12.03 -9.39
CA THR A 324 -15.19 -10.72 -9.64
C THR A 324 -16.69 -10.75 -9.96
N ASP A 325 -17.28 -11.93 -10.14
CA ASP A 325 -18.70 -12.05 -10.54
C ASP A 325 -19.66 -11.43 -9.51
N ARG A 326 -19.36 -11.61 -8.23
CA ARG A 326 -20.19 -11.09 -7.14
C ARG A 326 -19.83 -9.64 -6.76
N TYR A 327 -18.57 -9.29 -6.89
CA TYR A 327 -18.03 -7.97 -6.59
C TYR A 327 -17.33 -7.40 -7.83
N PRO A 328 -18.11 -6.95 -8.83
CA PRO A 328 -17.56 -6.44 -10.09
C PRO A 328 -16.74 -5.17 -9.83
N ILE A 329 -15.61 -5.07 -10.49
CA ILE A 329 -14.72 -3.92 -10.33
C ILE A 329 -15.32 -2.72 -11.03
N ALA A 330 -15.51 -1.63 -10.33
CA ALA A 330 -16.05 -0.40 -10.86
C ALA A 330 -15.08 0.22 -11.88
N SER A 331 -15.63 0.81 -12.95
CA SER A 331 -14.82 1.55 -13.92
C SER A 331 -14.19 2.77 -13.26
N GLY A 332 -12.84 2.84 -13.29
CA GLY A 332 -12.09 3.93 -12.69
C GLY A 332 -11.87 3.79 -11.18
N ALA A 333 -11.97 2.57 -10.63
CA ALA A 333 -11.50 2.30 -9.28
C ALA A 333 -10.02 2.68 -9.12
N ASP A 334 -9.67 3.28 -7.98
CA ASP A 334 -8.32 3.78 -7.71
C ASP A 334 -7.27 2.65 -7.65
N TRP A 335 -7.70 1.45 -7.29
CA TRP A 335 -6.90 0.23 -7.35
C TRP A 335 -7.70 -0.93 -7.96
N THR A 336 -7.01 -1.81 -8.72
CA THR A 336 -7.60 -3.01 -9.32
C THR A 336 -6.67 -4.20 -9.13
N PRO A 337 -7.17 -5.36 -8.65
CA PRO A 337 -6.38 -6.58 -8.57
C PRO A 337 -6.09 -7.12 -9.99
N GLY A 338 -4.99 -7.87 -10.12
CA GLY A 338 -4.84 -8.79 -11.25
C GLY A 338 -5.83 -9.95 -11.17
N THR A 339 -5.73 -10.92 -12.08
CA THR A 339 -6.48 -12.18 -12.03
C THR A 339 -5.51 -13.35 -12.01
N LEU A 340 -5.70 -14.28 -11.09
CA LEU A 340 -4.94 -15.53 -11.02
C LEU A 340 -5.22 -16.37 -12.27
N GLY A 341 -4.17 -16.93 -12.85
CA GLY A 341 -4.27 -17.81 -14.02
C GLY A 341 -4.68 -19.23 -13.69
N ASP A 342 -4.67 -20.10 -14.72
CA ASP A 342 -4.96 -21.53 -14.54
C ASP A 342 -3.91 -22.24 -13.67
N LEU A 343 -4.38 -23.17 -12.85
CA LEU A 343 -3.51 -24.03 -12.05
C LEU A 343 -3.06 -25.27 -12.83
N PRO A 344 -1.92 -25.89 -12.46
CA PRO A 344 -1.53 -27.19 -12.99
C PRO A 344 -2.60 -28.26 -12.74
N ALA A 345 -2.59 -29.32 -13.55
CA ALA A 345 -3.57 -30.40 -13.47
C ALA A 345 -3.67 -31.00 -12.05
N GLY A 346 -4.86 -31.08 -11.52
CA GLY A 346 -5.18 -31.61 -10.18
C GLY A 346 -5.06 -30.60 -9.05
N TRP A 347 -4.35 -29.49 -9.24
CA TRP A 347 -4.34 -28.37 -8.29
C TRP A 347 -5.66 -27.61 -8.32
N ARG A 348 -6.02 -26.98 -7.22
CA ARG A 348 -7.28 -26.24 -7.12
C ARG A 348 -7.17 -25.01 -6.25
N TYR A 349 -7.93 -24.00 -6.60
CA TYR A 349 -8.21 -22.88 -5.74
C TYR A 349 -9.27 -23.25 -4.72
N ALA A 350 -9.16 -22.72 -3.49
CA ALA A 350 -10.19 -22.78 -2.47
C ALA A 350 -10.42 -21.36 -1.94
N TRP A 351 -11.55 -20.78 -2.30
CA TRP A 351 -11.95 -19.41 -1.98
C TRP A 351 -13.47 -19.32 -1.84
N ASP A 352 -13.97 -18.25 -1.25
CA ASP A 352 -15.39 -18.02 -1.03
C ASP A 352 -15.76 -16.56 -1.32
N SER A 353 -16.89 -16.35 -1.98
CA SER A 353 -17.45 -15.05 -2.28
C SER A 353 -18.74 -14.73 -1.53
N ALA A 354 -19.09 -15.49 -0.49
CA ALA A 354 -20.28 -15.23 0.33
C ALA A 354 -20.18 -13.86 1.02
N ALA A 355 -18.98 -13.48 1.45
CA ALA A 355 -18.58 -12.13 1.85
C ALA A 355 -17.33 -11.68 1.07
N PRO A 356 -17.09 -10.37 0.91
CA PRO A 356 -15.85 -9.88 0.31
C PRO A 356 -14.68 -10.16 1.26
N THR A 357 -13.49 -10.46 0.72
CA THR A 357 -12.31 -10.67 1.56
C THR A 357 -11.54 -9.39 1.82
N CYS A 358 -11.68 -8.37 0.97
CA CYS A 358 -11.01 -7.07 1.11
C CYS A 358 -11.93 -5.94 0.63
N ARG A 359 -11.74 -4.75 1.22
CA ARG A 359 -12.33 -3.49 0.77
C ARG A 359 -11.28 -2.51 0.28
N LEU A 360 -11.64 -1.66 -0.68
CA LEU A 360 -10.82 -0.51 -1.04
C LEU A 360 -10.86 0.54 0.08
N LEU A 361 -9.69 1.09 0.39
CA LEU A 361 -9.51 2.09 1.45
C LEU A 361 -9.62 3.53 0.93
N ASN A 362 -10.46 3.78 -0.08
CA ASN A 362 -10.68 5.13 -0.62
C ASN A 362 -11.51 6.04 0.30
N GLN A 363 -12.16 5.47 1.28
CA GLN A 363 -12.96 6.16 2.30
C GLN A 363 -13.20 5.25 3.51
N PRO A 364 -13.51 5.80 4.70
CA PRO A 364 -14.00 5.03 5.83
C PRO A 364 -15.21 4.18 5.44
N TYR A 365 -15.31 2.98 5.99
CA TYR A 365 -16.38 2.03 5.74
C TYR A 365 -17.49 2.14 6.80
N SER A 366 -18.72 2.03 6.36
CA SER A 366 -19.85 1.70 7.22
C SER A 366 -20.81 0.75 6.50
N ALA A 367 -21.34 -0.23 7.21
CA ALA A 367 -22.21 -1.24 6.63
C ALA A 367 -23.40 -0.58 5.89
N GLY A 368 -23.60 -0.97 4.63
CA GLY A 368 -24.63 -0.42 3.74
C GLY A 368 -24.28 0.93 3.10
N SER A 369 -23.09 1.49 3.31
CA SER A 369 -22.62 2.68 2.56
C SER A 369 -22.42 2.34 1.08
N SER A 370 -22.72 3.31 0.20
CA SER A 370 -22.41 3.21 -1.23
C SER A 370 -21.02 3.80 -1.50
N GLY A 371 -20.30 3.23 -2.46
CA GLY A 371 -19.03 3.78 -2.94
C GLY A 371 -17.78 3.03 -2.48
N THR A 372 -17.91 2.05 -1.58
CA THR A 372 -16.80 1.14 -1.28
C THR A 372 -16.72 0.04 -2.32
N GLN A 373 -15.57 -0.13 -2.96
CA GLN A 373 -15.26 -1.27 -3.81
C GLN A 373 -14.84 -2.45 -2.94
N PHE A 374 -15.36 -3.64 -3.24
CA PHE A 374 -15.01 -4.88 -2.58
C PHE A 374 -14.29 -5.83 -3.52
N TYR A 375 -13.47 -6.71 -2.93
CA TYR A 375 -12.66 -7.69 -3.64
C TYR A 375 -12.71 -9.06 -2.97
N VAL A 376 -12.36 -10.10 -3.74
CA VAL A 376 -12.07 -11.45 -3.26
C VAL A 376 -10.65 -11.79 -3.72
N ILE A 377 -9.68 -11.55 -2.84
CA ILE A 377 -8.24 -11.67 -3.12
C ILE A 377 -7.48 -12.52 -2.10
N ASP A 378 -8.18 -12.95 -1.03
CA ASP A 378 -7.66 -13.87 -0.01
C ASP A 378 -8.26 -15.26 -0.18
N GLY A 379 -7.46 -16.30 0.02
CA GLY A 379 -7.87 -17.69 -0.13
C GLY A 379 -6.69 -18.64 -0.19
N PHE A 380 -6.85 -19.78 -0.90
CA PHE A 380 -5.88 -20.87 -0.86
C PHE A 380 -5.66 -21.51 -2.24
N ILE A 381 -4.46 -22.10 -2.41
CA ILE A 381 -4.12 -23.07 -3.45
C ILE A 381 -3.80 -24.41 -2.77
N LEU A 382 -4.40 -25.49 -3.25
CA LEU A 382 -4.27 -26.82 -2.69
C LEU A 382 -3.64 -27.78 -3.69
N SER A 383 -2.69 -28.63 -3.22
CA SER A 383 -2.14 -29.71 -4.01
C SER A 383 -3.17 -30.82 -4.27
N PRO A 384 -2.95 -31.68 -5.27
CA PRO A 384 -3.90 -32.73 -5.64
C PRO A 384 -4.26 -33.71 -4.50
N ASN A 385 -3.37 -33.90 -3.54
CA ASN A 385 -3.56 -34.76 -2.34
C ASN A 385 -4.14 -34.03 -1.12
N VAL A 386 -4.62 -32.80 -1.30
CA VAL A 386 -5.36 -32.03 -0.28
C VAL A 386 -6.77 -31.76 -0.79
N GLU A 387 -7.76 -32.31 -0.12
CA GLU A 387 -9.17 -32.22 -0.51
C GLU A 387 -9.89 -31.16 0.34
N PRO A 388 -10.41 -30.04 -0.27
CA PRO A 388 -11.18 -29.08 0.49
C PRO A 388 -12.50 -29.70 0.96
N VAL A 389 -12.80 -29.55 2.24
CA VAL A 389 -14.07 -29.92 2.87
C VAL A 389 -15.01 -28.73 2.87
N SER A 390 -14.50 -27.56 3.27
CA SER A 390 -15.21 -26.29 3.21
C SER A 390 -14.21 -25.12 3.13
N VAL A 391 -14.63 -24.03 2.52
CA VAL A 391 -13.96 -22.74 2.61
C VAL A 391 -15.01 -21.66 2.87
N ARG A 392 -14.71 -20.73 3.78
CA ARG A 392 -15.66 -19.67 4.16
C ARG A 392 -14.93 -18.38 4.48
N THR A 393 -15.41 -17.29 3.93
CA THR A 393 -15.08 -15.93 4.36
C THR A 393 -15.96 -15.56 5.55
N GLN A 394 -15.35 -15.21 6.67
CA GLN A 394 -16.06 -14.75 7.87
C GLN A 394 -16.27 -13.24 7.76
N ASP A 395 -17.49 -12.80 7.54
CA ASP A 395 -17.81 -11.38 7.46
C ASP A 395 -17.68 -10.74 8.85
N ALA A 396 -16.56 -10.06 9.07
CA ALA A 396 -16.29 -9.27 10.27
C ALA A 396 -16.63 -7.77 10.07
N GLU A 397 -17.34 -7.44 8.99
CA GLU A 397 -17.73 -6.06 8.64
C GLU A 397 -16.51 -5.10 8.60
N PHE A 398 -15.32 -5.63 8.33
CA PHE A 398 -14.05 -4.86 8.32
C PHE A 398 -13.79 -4.07 9.60
N ALA A 399 -14.29 -4.56 10.72
CA ALA A 399 -14.31 -3.82 11.98
C ALA A 399 -12.90 -3.49 12.53
N VAL A 400 -11.89 -4.32 12.25
CA VAL A 400 -10.54 -4.24 12.83
C VAL A 400 -9.40 -4.30 11.81
N THR A 401 -9.70 -4.59 10.55
CA THR A 401 -8.79 -4.58 9.40
C THR A 401 -9.61 -4.46 8.12
N ASP A 402 -9.02 -4.04 7.04
CA ASP A 402 -9.62 -3.93 5.71
C ASP A 402 -9.79 -5.29 4.99
N HIS A 403 -9.43 -6.38 5.68
CA HIS A 403 -9.65 -7.74 5.21
C HIS A 403 -10.56 -8.55 6.15
N ASN A 404 -11.33 -9.47 5.57
CA ASN A 404 -12.11 -10.46 6.30
C ASN A 404 -11.37 -11.81 6.35
N PRO A 405 -11.40 -12.54 7.48
CA PRO A 405 -10.75 -13.84 7.60
C PRO A 405 -11.30 -14.86 6.63
N VAL A 406 -10.46 -15.69 6.02
CA VAL A 406 -10.86 -16.86 5.23
C VAL A 406 -10.43 -18.13 5.93
N VAL A 407 -11.39 -19.03 6.19
CA VAL A 407 -11.16 -20.29 6.89
C VAL A 407 -11.39 -21.45 5.94
N LEU A 408 -10.38 -22.30 5.78
CA LEU A 408 -10.39 -23.54 5.03
C LEU A 408 -10.47 -24.72 6.00
N GLU A 409 -11.35 -25.67 5.73
CA GLU A 409 -11.24 -27.06 6.23
C GLU A 409 -10.80 -27.96 5.09
N ALA A 410 -9.72 -28.71 5.27
CA ALA A 410 -9.16 -29.58 4.25
C ALA A 410 -8.72 -30.91 4.83
N ARG A 411 -8.90 -31.99 4.04
CA ARG A 411 -8.48 -33.34 4.40
C ARG A 411 -7.22 -33.71 3.62
N LEU A 412 -6.23 -34.26 4.35
CA LEU A 412 -5.02 -34.80 3.75
C LEU A 412 -5.34 -36.21 3.24
N VAL A 413 -5.35 -36.39 1.91
CA VAL A 413 -5.74 -37.68 1.27
C VAL A 413 -4.52 -38.34 0.64
N SER A 414 -4.37 -39.64 0.89
CA SER A 414 -3.27 -40.48 0.34
C SER A 414 -3.55 -40.93 -1.09
#